data_ab47428f832912ae405ba65820397599
#
_entry.id   ab47428f832912ae405ba65820397599
#
_cell.length_a   1.000
_cell.length_b   1.000
_cell.length_c   1.000
_cell.angle_alpha   90.00
_cell.angle_beta   90.00
_cell.angle_gamma   90.00
#
_symmetry.space_group_name_H-M   'P 1'
#
loop_
_entity.id
_entity.type
_entity.pdbx_description
1 polymer ?
#
loop_
_entity_poly.entity_id
_entity_poly.type
_entity_poly.pdbx_seq_one_letter_code
_entity_poly.pdbx_strand_id
1 'polypeptide(L)'
;RVDLVLYEVDHSGESYEGRIFVGKKPSAGAMADHPSYAGSFYVFGHGTCSGEAGHCDVPSSRDPFDLRLPHHLEPHLAIVTVTDHIRGLIKAGTTEAPVTVTAHAADGAPLKTLAFSRIRLLTYA
;
A
#
# COMPACT_ATOMS: atom_id res chain seq x y z
N ARG A 1 -1.08 9.13 -18.75
CA ARG A 1 -1.31 8.76 -17.34
C ARG A 1 -0.07 8.09 -16.78
N VAL A 2 0.23 8.35 -15.50
CA VAL A 2 1.36 7.75 -14.79
C VAL A 2 0.87 7.17 -13.48
N ASP A 3 1.14 5.89 -13.25
CA ASP A 3 0.77 5.18 -12.04
C ASP A 3 2.01 4.59 -11.36
N LEU A 4 2.05 4.68 -10.03
CA LEU A 4 2.93 3.87 -9.20
C LEU A 4 2.19 2.62 -8.78
N VAL A 5 2.79 1.45 -9.04
CA VAL A 5 2.22 0.14 -8.72
C VAL A 5 3.12 -0.57 -7.73
N LEU A 6 2.56 -0.87 -6.56
CA LEU A 6 3.20 -1.69 -5.53
C LEU A 6 2.69 -3.13 -5.68
N TYR A 7 3.61 -4.07 -5.75
CA TYR A 7 3.31 -5.50 -5.94
C TYR A 7 3.45 -6.25 -4.62
N GLU A 8 2.57 -7.21 -4.42
CA GLU A 8 2.59 -8.10 -3.26
C GLU A 8 2.56 -7.33 -1.94
N VAL A 9 1.62 -6.38 -1.85
CA VAL A 9 1.40 -5.61 -0.62
C VAL A 9 0.81 -6.54 0.44
N ASP A 10 1.52 -6.65 1.56
CA ASP A 10 1.08 -7.46 2.71
C ASP A 10 -0.08 -6.76 3.43
N HIS A 11 -1.15 -7.51 3.68
CA HIS A 11 -2.33 -7.07 4.41
C HIS A 11 -2.70 -8.02 5.58
N SER A 12 -1.78 -8.86 6.00
CA SER A 12 -1.98 -9.79 7.11
C SER A 12 -2.06 -9.11 8.48
N GLY A 13 -1.50 -7.90 8.61
CA GLY A 13 -1.46 -7.12 9.84
C GLY A 13 -2.66 -6.17 10.02
N GLU A 14 -2.42 -5.05 10.66
CA GLU A 14 -3.42 -3.99 10.88
C GLU A 14 -3.79 -3.26 9.58
N SER A 15 -4.98 -2.65 9.57
CA SER A 15 -5.37 -1.74 8.49
C SER A 15 -4.52 -0.46 8.53
N TYR A 16 -4.12 0.05 7.36
CA TYR A 16 -3.28 1.24 7.29
C TYR A 16 -3.50 2.06 6.01
N GLU A 17 -3.08 3.32 6.09
CA GLU A 17 -2.86 4.17 4.94
C GLU A 17 -1.40 4.10 4.51
N GLY A 18 -1.14 3.72 3.25
CA GLY A 18 0.17 3.84 2.63
C GLY A 18 0.29 5.20 1.95
N ARG A 19 1.29 6.02 2.32
CA ARG A 19 1.57 7.32 1.69
C ARG A 19 2.79 7.24 0.82
N ILE A 20 2.68 7.76 -0.39
CA ILE A 20 3.75 7.78 -1.39
C ILE A 20 4.30 9.20 -1.50
N PHE A 21 5.61 9.30 -1.42
CA PHE A 21 6.36 10.53 -1.63
C PHE A 21 7.36 10.32 -2.76
N VAL A 22 7.40 11.24 -3.73
CA VAL A 22 8.35 11.21 -4.85
C VAL A 22 9.12 12.52 -4.85
N GLY A 23 10.44 12.44 -4.69
CA GLY A 23 11.31 13.61 -4.54
C GLY A 23 12.01 13.64 -3.18
N LYS A 24 12.05 14.80 -2.53
CA LYS A 24 12.72 14.94 -1.24
C LYS A 24 12.14 13.98 -0.20
N LYS A 25 13.02 13.21 0.44
CA LYS A 25 12.62 12.26 1.49
C LYS A 25 11.86 12.99 2.60
N PRO A 26 10.65 12.52 2.96
CA PRO A 26 9.88 13.12 4.05
C PRO A 26 10.49 12.78 5.42
N SER A 27 10.18 13.59 6.44
CA SER A 27 10.38 13.22 7.83
C SER A 27 9.36 12.13 8.24
N ALA A 28 9.64 11.42 9.34
CA ALA A 28 8.67 10.51 9.93
C ALA A 28 7.39 11.29 10.29
N GLY A 29 6.23 10.76 9.90
CA GLY A 29 4.93 11.39 10.12
C GLY A 29 4.55 12.50 9.12
N ALA A 30 5.30 12.66 8.01
CA ALA A 30 4.93 13.62 6.97
C ALA A 30 3.50 13.38 6.45
N MET A 31 2.77 14.48 6.29
CA MET A 31 1.37 14.50 5.89
C MET A 31 1.23 14.79 4.38
N ALA A 32 -0.01 14.81 3.92
CA ALA A 32 -0.35 15.08 2.50
C ALA A 32 -0.01 16.50 2.03
N ASP A 33 0.31 17.42 2.94
CA ASP A 33 0.79 18.78 2.62
C ASP A 33 2.29 18.85 2.31
N HIS A 34 3.02 17.74 2.48
CA HIS A 34 4.45 17.69 2.15
C HIS A 34 4.65 17.84 0.64
N PRO A 35 5.61 18.70 0.18
CA PRO A 35 5.81 18.97 -1.26
C PRO A 35 6.10 17.75 -2.12
N SER A 36 6.63 16.67 -1.54
CA SER A 36 6.89 15.41 -2.25
C SER A 36 5.73 14.41 -2.18
N TYR A 37 4.62 14.75 -1.50
CA TYR A 37 3.47 13.84 -1.43
C TYR A 37 2.87 13.65 -2.84
N ALA A 38 2.77 12.41 -3.26
CA ALA A 38 2.28 12.04 -4.59
C ALA A 38 0.94 11.30 -4.57
N GLY A 39 0.52 10.83 -3.40
CA GLY A 39 -0.75 10.14 -3.22
C GLY A 39 -0.72 9.09 -2.12
N SER A 40 -1.84 8.42 -1.92
CA SER A 40 -1.98 7.35 -0.92
C SER A 40 -2.80 6.19 -1.45
N PHE A 41 -2.70 5.06 -0.76
CA PHE A 41 -3.52 3.88 -0.91
C PHE A 41 -3.92 3.36 0.48
N TYR A 42 -4.99 2.59 0.54
CA TYR A 42 -5.51 2.05 1.79
C TYR A 42 -5.46 0.53 1.76
N VAL A 43 -5.04 -0.05 2.87
CA VAL A 43 -4.98 -1.49 3.06
C VAL A 43 -5.92 -1.87 4.18
N PHE A 44 -6.88 -2.74 3.87
CA PHE A 44 -7.71 -3.39 4.87
C PHE A 44 -6.95 -4.60 5.41
N GLY A 45 -6.46 -4.46 6.64
CA GLY A 45 -5.67 -5.51 7.28
C GLY A 45 -6.52 -6.58 7.93
N HIS A 46 -5.93 -7.74 8.15
CA HIS A 46 -6.57 -8.92 8.74
C HIS A 46 -5.99 -9.31 10.10
N GLY A 47 -5.20 -8.43 10.73
CA GLY A 47 -4.54 -8.68 12.01
C GLY A 47 -5.48 -8.83 13.21
N THR A 48 -6.72 -8.31 13.09
CA THR A 48 -7.78 -8.50 14.08
C THR A 48 -8.96 -9.17 13.41
N CYS A 49 -8.81 -10.44 13.12
CA CYS A 49 -9.94 -11.22 12.64
C CYS A 49 -10.97 -11.35 13.75
N SER A 50 -12.13 -10.75 13.57
CA SER A 50 -13.28 -10.87 14.46
C SER A 50 -14.30 -11.80 13.82
N GLY A 51 -14.70 -12.82 14.53
CA GLY A 51 -15.66 -13.82 14.06
C GLY A 51 -15.60 -15.09 14.88
N GLU A 52 -16.25 -16.13 14.42
CA GLU A 52 -16.15 -17.46 15.03
C GLU A 52 -14.70 -17.98 14.93
N ALA A 53 -14.31 -18.81 15.90
CA ALA A 53 -13.00 -19.45 15.90
C ALA A 53 -12.76 -20.15 14.55
N GLY A 54 -11.62 -19.86 13.92
CA GLY A 54 -11.27 -20.38 12.59
C GLY A 54 -11.80 -19.60 11.40
N HIS A 55 -12.52 -18.48 11.61
CA HIS A 55 -13.05 -17.67 10.50
C HIS A 55 -11.97 -17.16 9.54
N CYS A 56 -10.81 -16.81 10.07
CA CYS A 56 -9.66 -16.34 9.28
C CYS A 56 -8.57 -17.39 9.08
N ASP A 57 -8.77 -18.59 9.59
CA ASP A 57 -7.82 -19.65 9.38
C ASP A 57 -7.98 -20.22 7.97
N VAL A 58 -6.87 -20.42 7.28
CA VAL A 58 -6.82 -21.19 6.04
C VAL A 58 -6.48 -22.64 6.42
N PRO A 59 -7.47 -23.55 6.52
CA PRO A 59 -7.17 -24.91 6.91
C PRO A 59 -6.30 -25.60 5.85
N SER A 60 -5.33 -26.39 6.30
CA SER A 60 -4.47 -27.21 5.43
C SER A 60 -5.25 -28.30 4.68
N SER A 61 -6.42 -28.69 5.21
CA SER A 61 -7.38 -29.56 4.53
C SER A 61 -8.80 -29.10 4.86
N ARG A 62 -9.66 -29.11 3.84
CA ARG A 62 -11.08 -28.77 4.03
C ARG A 62 -11.88 -30.00 4.45
N ASP A 63 -12.78 -29.78 5.41
CA ASP A 63 -13.88 -30.71 5.62
C ASP A 63 -14.70 -30.80 4.32
N PRO A 64 -15.01 -32.02 3.80
CA PRO A 64 -15.82 -32.20 2.60
C PRO A 64 -17.20 -31.52 2.66
N PHE A 65 -17.72 -31.26 3.85
CA PHE A 65 -19.01 -30.61 4.08
C PHE A 65 -18.89 -29.10 4.38
N ASP A 66 -17.67 -28.54 4.43
CA ASP A 66 -17.46 -27.10 4.61
C ASP A 66 -17.72 -26.38 3.28
N LEU A 67 -18.86 -25.70 3.21
CA LEU A 67 -19.30 -24.95 2.03
C LEU A 67 -18.78 -23.49 2.03
N ARG A 68 -18.05 -23.05 3.06
CA ARG A 68 -17.47 -21.70 3.11
C ARG A 68 -16.42 -21.58 2.00
N LEU A 69 -16.37 -20.40 1.38
CA LEU A 69 -15.30 -20.09 0.45
C LEU A 69 -13.95 -20.07 1.18
N PRO A 70 -12.87 -20.60 0.59
CA PRO A 70 -11.55 -20.48 1.18
C PRO A 70 -11.21 -18.99 1.36
N HIS A 71 -10.78 -18.63 2.55
CA HIS A 71 -10.24 -17.30 2.81
C HIS A 71 -8.74 -17.33 2.52
N HIS A 72 -8.34 -16.72 1.42
CA HIS A 72 -6.94 -16.60 1.05
C HIS A 72 -6.46 -15.18 1.36
N LEU A 73 -5.46 -15.08 2.22
CA LEU A 73 -4.71 -13.85 2.43
C LEU A 73 -3.62 -13.77 1.34
N GLU A 74 -4.04 -13.44 0.12
CA GLU A 74 -3.09 -13.24 -0.97
C GLU A 74 -2.63 -11.78 -0.99
N PRO A 75 -1.30 -11.55 -1.11
CA PRO A 75 -0.78 -10.20 -1.29
C PRO A 75 -1.40 -9.53 -2.51
N HIS A 76 -1.75 -8.25 -2.41
CA HIS A 76 -2.45 -7.55 -3.48
C HIS A 76 -1.64 -6.44 -4.13
N LEU A 77 -2.17 -5.88 -5.21
CA LEU A 77 -1.62 -4.72 -5.89
C LEU A 77 -2.21 -3.44 -5.30
N ALA A 78 -1.34 -2.47 -4.99
CA ALA A 78 -1.76 -1.10 -4.75
C ALA A 78 -1.35 -0.23 -5.94
N ILE A 79 -2.31 0.54 -6.47
CA ILE A 79 -2.10 1.39 -7.65
C ILE A 79 -2.45 2.82 -7.25
N VAL A 80 -1.48 3.73 -7.43
CA VAL A 80 -1.68 5.16 -7.15
C VAL A 80 -1.34 5.97 -8.38
N THR A 81 -2.30 6.76 -8.87
CA THR A 81 -2.10 7.67 -10.01
C THR A 81 -1.33 8.89 -9.54
N VAL A 82 -0.15 9.12 -10.12
CA VAL A 82 0.79 10.19 -9.76
C VAL A 82 1.09 11.13 -10.91
N THR A 83 0.24 11.15 -11.92
CA THR A 83 0.44 11.87 -13.19
C THR A 83 0.83 13.33 -13.00
N ASP A 84 0.08 14.09 -12.18
CA ASP A 84 0.30 15.52 -12.03
C ASP A 84 1.56 15.82 -11.23
N HIS A 85 1.86 15.00 -10.22
CA HIS A 85 3.08 15.12 -9.44
C HIS A 85 4.32 14.89 -10.32
N ILE A 86 4.35 13.80 -11.08
CA ILE A 86 5.45 13.49 -12.02
C ILE A 86 5.60 14.56 -13.09
N ARG A 87 4.49 15.06 -13.64
CA ARG A 87 4.52 16.16 -14.61
C ARG A 87 5.15 17.43 -14.02
N GLY A 88 4.86 17.73 -12.75
CA GLY A 88 5.47 18.84 -12.02
C GLY A 88 6.99 18.68 -11.87
N LEU A 89 7.46 17.50 -11.51
CA LEU A 89 8.89 17.19 -11.40
C LEU A 89 9.62 17.32 -12.75
N ILE A 90 9.04 16.80 -13.82
CA ILE A 90 9.60 16.92 -15.18
C ILE A 90 9.70 18.39 -15.60
N LYS A 91 8.65 19.19 -15.38
CA LYS A 91 8.67 20.63 -15.68
C LYS A 91 9.73 21.39 -14.88
N ALA A 92 10.03 20.92 -13.67
CA ALA A 92 11.10 21.48 -12.84
C ALA A 92 12.51 20.98 -13.24
N GLY A 93 12.63 20.17 -14.31
CA GLY A 93 13.91 19.64 -14.79
C GLY A 93 14.45 18.47 -13.97
N THR A 94 13.62 17.85 -13.15
CA THR A 94 14.03 16.68 -12.33
C THR A 94 14.13 15.46 -13.23
N THR A 95 15.30 14.83 -13.26
CA THR A 95 15.59 13.63 -14.04
C THR A 95 15.55 12.36 -13.18
N GLU A 96 15.79 12.50 -11.87
CA GLU A 96 15.77 11.41 -10.90
C GLU A 96 15.09 11.88 -9.62
N ALA A 97 14.23 11.04 -9.07
CA ALA A 97 13.53 11.33 -7.83
C ALA A 97 13.38 10.06 -7.00
N PRO A 98 13.83 10.04 -5.73
CA PRO A 98 13.61 8.90 -4.86
C PRO A 98 12.12 8.74 -4.56
N VAL A 99 11.68 7.48 -4.44
CA VAL A 99 10.34 7.12 -3.98
C VAL A 99 10.43 6.64 -2.55
N THR A 100 9.63 7.23 -1.68
CA THR A 100 9.49 6.80 -0.28
C THR A 100 8.04 6.41 -0.05
N VAL A 101 7.82 5.25 0.57
CA VAL A 101 6.50 4.80 0.99
C VAL A 101 6.50 4.65 2.50
N THR A 102 5.49 5.20 3.15
CA THR A 102 5.28 5.10 4.60
C THR A 102 3.90 4.52 4.89
N ALA A 103 3.75 3.83 6.00
CA ALA A 103 2.47 3.32 6.46
C ALA A 103 2.04 4.03 7.74
N HIS A 104 0.76 4.30 7.85
CA HIS A 104 0.16 5.01 8.98
C HIS A 104 -1.11 4.30 9.44
N ALA A 105 -1.25 4.08 10.74
CA ALA A 105 -2.48 3.57 11.33
C ALA A 105 -3.65 4.57 11.17
N ALA A 106 -4.85 4.15 11.52
CA ALA A 106 -6.05 4.97 11.40
C ALA A 106 -6.00 6.29 12.22
N ASP A 107 -5.24 6.31 13.31
CA ASP A 107 -4.99 7.50 14.13
C ASP A 107 -3.84 8.39 13.59
N GLY A 108 -3.25 8.00 12.45
CA GLY A 108 -2.13 8.70 11.82
C GLY A 108 -0.75 8.33 12.37
N ALA A 109 -0.65 7.44 13.37
CA ALA A 109 0.63 7.01 13.89
C ALA A 109 1.43 6.22 12.83
N PRO A 110 2.75 6.48 12.70
CA PRO A 110 3.56 5.76 11.74
C PRO A 110 3.72 4.30 12.14
N LEU A 111 3.46 3.40 11.19
CA LEU A 111 3.69 1.96 11.34
C LEU A 111 5.09 1.60 10.86
N LYS A 112 5.72 0.66 11.56
CA LYS A 112 7.08 0.19 11.22
C LYS A 112 7.09 -0.86 10.11
N THR A 113 5.98 -1.51 9.86
CA THR A 113 5.88 -2.65 8.94
C THR A 113 5.03 -2.29 7.74
N LEU A 114 5.69 -2.02 6.63
CA LEU A 114 5.12 -2.01 5.30
C LEU A 114 5.91 -3.02 4.47
N ALA A 115 5.26 -4.09 4.02
CA ALA A 115 5.90 -5.09 3.19
C ALA A 115 5.27 -5.11 1.80
N PHE A 116 6.11 -5.03 0.78
CA PHE A 116 5.78 -5.24 -0.63
C PHE A 116 7.04 -5.71 -1.37
N SER A 117 6.88 -6.45 -2.47
CA SER A 117 8.03 -7.03 -3.16
C SER A 117 8.75 -6.03 -4.06
N ARG A 118 8.01 -5.14 -4.72
CA ARG A 118 8.57 -4.15 -5.65
C ARG A 118 7.60 -3.01 -5.91
N ILE A 119 8.16 -1.89 -6.41
CA ILE A 119 7.40 -0.75 -6.92
C ILE A 119 7.80 -0.50 -8.38
N ARG A 120 6.85 -0.13 -9.22
CA ARG A 120 7.07 0.26 -10.62
C ARG A 120 6.32 1.54 -10.94
N LEU A 121 6.94 2.36 -11.79
CA LEU A 121 6.29 3.47 -12.45
C LEU A 121 5.81 3.00 -13.84
N LEU A 122 4.52 3.07 -14.08
CA LEU A 122 3.90 2.71 -15.36
C LEU A 122 3.39 3.97 -16.06
N THR A 123 3.71 4.12 -17.33
CA THR A 123 3.23 5.20 -18.17
C THR A 123 2.31 4.65 -19.25
N TYR A 124 1.23 5.35 -19.51
CA TYR A 124 0.25 4.99 -20.53
C TYR A 124 0.21 6.09 -21.59
N ALA A 125 0.29 5.65 -22.83
CA ALA A 125 0.12 6.52 -23.99
C ALA A 125 -1.33 7.01 -24.14
#